data_cd2737290c7fd09cb4b9fb433594d93c
#
_entry.id   cd2737290c7fd09cb4b9fb433594d93c
#
_cell.length_a   1.000
_cell.length_b   1.000
_cell.length_c   1.000
_cell.angle_alpha   90.00
_cell.angle_beta   90.00
_cell.angle_gamma   90.00
#
_symmetry.space_group_name_H-M   'P 1'
#
loop_
_entity.id
_entity.type
_entity.pdbx_description
1 polymer ?
#
loop_
_entity_poly.entity_id
_entity_poly.type
_entity_poly.pdbx_seq_one_letter_code
_entity_poly.pdbx_strand_id
1 'polypeptide(L)'
;MLRINNDRFKELLDHAIEESPDECCGVLGVKDEEVIRIYRMENKTKSPYRYTIDPLQHLEVMQDLDREDLVGAIYHSHTHSEAYPSDTDVRLAEPWPDTLFVLISLSEDVDLEKRLRAFFIDDGKVIEEDVVHMQGDDQ
;
A
#
# COMPACT_ATOMS: atom_id res chain seq x y z
N MET A 1 -5.41 13.10 -1.95
CA MET A 1 -4.03 13.12 -2.52
C MET A 1 -3.07 12.41 -1.58
N LEU A 2 -2.13 11.67 -2.12
CA LEU A 2 -1.06 11.04 -1.35
C LEU A 2 0.27 11.45 -1.98
N ARG A 3 1.19 11.99 -1.17
CA ARG A 3 2.53 12.36 -1.63
C ARG A 3 3.53 11.32 -1.16
N ILE A 4 4.45 10.96 -2.03
CA ILE A 4 5.52 9.99 -1.71
C ILE A 4 6.81 10.45 -2.38
N ASN A 5 7.92 10.39 -1.64
CA ASN A 5 9.22 10.70 -2.23
C ASN A 5 9.81 9.48 -2.95
N ASN A 6 10.84 9.73 -3.77
CA ASN A 6 11.43 8.69 -4.60
C ASN A 6 12.05 7.55 -3.79
N ASP A 7 12.64 7.86 -2.64
CA ASP A 7 13.27 6.83 -1.82
C ASP A 7 12.24 5.85 -1.25
N ARG A 8 11.10 6.36 -0.80
CA ARG A 8 10.03 5.51 -0.28
C ARG A 8 9.32 4.74 -1.37
N PHE A 9 9.12 5.37 -2.53
CA PHE A 9 8.57 4.66 -3.69
C PHE A 9 9.47 3.48 -4.07
N LYS A 10 10.79 3.72 -4.11
CA LYS A 10 11.77 2.65 -4.40
C LYS A 10 11.70 1.55 -3.36
N GLU A 11 11.56 1.89 -2.10
CA GLU A 11 11.45 0.88 -1.03
C GLU A 11 10.21 -0.01 -1.23
N LEU A 12 9.08 0.57 -1.62
CA LEU A 12 7.87 -0.21 -1.89
C LEU A 12 8.06 -1.13 -3.09
N LEU A 13 8.68 -0.64 -4.16
CA LEU A 13 8.99 -1.48 -5.32
C LEU A 13 9.95 -2.61 -4.93
N ASP A 14 10.98 -2.32 -4.14
CA ASP A 14 11.93 -3.33 -3.69
C ASP A 14 11.24 -4.41 -2.86
N HIS A 15 10.33 -4.02 -1.96
CA HIS A 15 9.57 -4.97 -1.17
C HIS A 15 8.72 -5.89 -2.06
N ALA A 16 8.05 -5.31 -3.05
CA ALA A 16 7.24 -6.08 -4.00
C ALA A 16 8.10 -7.07 -4.79
N ILE A 17 9.28 -6.65 -5.23
CA ILE A 17 10.21 -7.51 -5.98
C ILE A 17 10.72 -8.64 -5.09
N GLU A 18 11.11 -8.34 -3.85
CA GLU A 18 11.64 -9.32 -2.90
C GLU A 18 10.64 -10.43 -2.60
N GLU A 19 9.35 -10.09 -2.50
CA GLU A 19 8.30 -11.06 -2.17
C GLU A 19 7.72 -11.77 -3.39
N SER A 20 7.96 -11.25 -4.60
CA SER A 20 7.44 -11.88 -5.83
C SER A 20 7.88 -13.35 -5.92
N PRO A 21 7.02 -14.29 -6.35
CA PRO A 21 5.70 -14.09 -6.99
C PRO A 21 4.53 -13.85 -6.04
N ASP A 22 4.76 -13.86 -4.74
CA ASP A 22 3.71 -13.59 -3.75
C ASP A 22 3.45 -12.09 -3.64
N GLU A 23 2.23 -11.72 -3.25
CA GLU A 23 1.94 -10.33 -2.93
C GLU A 23 2.68 -9.92 -1.67
N CYS A 24 3.33 -8.78 -1.70
CA CYS A 24 3.82 -8.16 -0.47
C CYS A 24 2.70 -7.35 0.17
N CYS A 25 2.82 -7.08 1.46
CA CYS A 25 1.87 -6.24 2.17
C CYS A 25 2.54 -5.49 3.31
N GLY A 26 1.88 -4.45 3.77
CA GLY A 26 2.37 -3.66 4.87
C GLY A 26 1.46 -2.48 5.18
N VAL A 27 1.97 -1.60 6.01
CA VAL A 27 1.24 -0.40 6.44
C VAL A 27 2.13 0.81 6.21
N LEU A 28 1.53 1.89 5.72
CA LEU A 28 2.19 3.18 5.56
C LEU A 28 1.77 4.10 6.70
N GLY A 29 2.71 4.85 7.25
CA GLY A 29 2.42 5.95 8.15
C GLY A 29 2.38 7.25 7.35
N VAL A 30 1.24 7.93 7.39
CA VAL A 30 0.99 9.13 6.59
C VAL A 30 0.77 10.33 7.50
N LYS A 31 1.43 11.44 7.20
CA LYS A 31 1.24 12.70 7.91
C LYS A 31 1.13 13.83 6.90
N ASP A 32 0.09 14.65 7.03
CA ASP A 32 -0.16 15.77 6.12
C ASP A 32 -0.17 15.30 4.66
N GLU A 33 -0.80 14.15 4.42
CA GLU A 33 -0.94 13.52 3.10
C GLU A 33 0.39 13.00 2.51
N GLU A 34 1.44 12.91 3.33
CA GLU A 34 2.74 12.41 2.88
C GLU A 34 3.10 11.09 3.56
N VAL A 35 3.59 10.11 2.79
CA VAL A 35 4.12 8.86 3.32
C VAL A 35 5.44 9.17 4.02
N ILE A 36 5.51 8.95 5.34
CA ILE A 36 6.73 9.18 6.12
C ILE A 36 7.26 7.94 6.82
N ARG A 37 6.48 6.86 6.87
CA ARG A 37 6.89 5.58 7.45
C ARG A 37 6.40 4.43 6.60
N ILE A 38 7.18 3.36 6.53
CA ILE A 38 6.81 2.12 5.88
C ILE A 38 7.04 0.98 6.86
N TYR A 39 5.97 0.24 7.16
CA TYR A 39 6.02 -0.95 8.01
C TYR A 39 5.81 -2.17 7.14
N ARG A 40 6.90 -2.84 6.76
CA ARG A 40 6.80 -4.09 5.99
C ARG A 40 6.19 -5.17 6.87
N MET A 41 5.24 -5.89 6.32
CA MET A 41 4.56 -6.99 7.02
C MET A 41 4.76 -8.29 6.25
N GLU A 42 4.61 -9.40 6.96
CA GLU A 42 4.63 -10.71 6.33
C GLU A 42 3.26 -11.01 5.75
N ASN A 43 3.22 -11.53 4.51
CA ASN A 43 1.99 -12.05 3.95
C ASN A 43 1.79 -13.48 4.49
N LYS A 44 0.91 -13.64 5.46
CA LYS A 44 0.65 -14.93 6.10
C LYS A 44 0.10 -15.97 5.13
N THR A 45 -0.61 -15.55 4.11
CA THR A 45 -1.20 -16.45 3.10
C THR A 45 -0.16 -16.91 2.08
N LYS A 46 0.89 -16.12 1.85
CA LYS A 46 1.96 -16.41 0.87
C LYS A 46 1.37 -16.77 -0.50
N SER A 47 0.55 -15.87 -1.02
CA SER A 47 -0.17 -16.07 -2.27
C SER A 47 0.15 -14.97 -3.27
N PRO A 48 0.21 -15.29 -4.59
CA PRO A 48 0.35 -14.26 -5.62
C PRO A 48 -0.95 -13.52 -5.91
N TYR A 49 -2.07 -13.91 -5.27
CA TYR A 49 -3.40 -13.37 -5.58
C TYR A 49 -4.06 -12.67 -4.40
N ARG A 50 -3.54 -12.80 -3.21
CA ARG A 50 -4.10 -12.16 -2.01
C ARG A 50 -3.06 -12.09 -0.89
N TYR A 51 -3.39 -11.31 0.14
CA TYR A 51 -2.52 -11.15 1.30
C TYR A 51 -3.34 -11.22 2.59
N THR A 52 -2.66 -11.57 3.66
CA THR A 52 -3.23 -11.54 5.02
C THR A 52 -2.16 -11.00 5.96
N ILE A 53 -2.49 -9.94 6.68
CA ILE A 53 -1.60 -9.35 7.70
C ILE A 53 -1.92 -10.01 9.04
N ASP A 54 -0.88 -10.38 9.80
CA ASP A 54 -1.04 -10.89 11.16
C ASP A 54 -1.73 -9.83 12.02
N PRO A 55 -2.88 -10.16 12.65
CA PRO A 55 -3.60 -9.20 13.49
C PRO A 55 -2.78 -8.62 14.63
N LEU A 56 -1.89 -9.38 15.23
CA LEU A 56 -1.03 -8.88 16.32
C LEU A 56 0.00 -7.87 15.81
N GLN A 57 0.64 -8.17 14.68
CA GLN A 57 1.56 -7.21 14.04
C GLN A 57 0.82 -5.94 13.65
N HIS A 58 -0.37 -6.07 13.08
CA HIS A 58 -1.17 -4.93 12.68
C HIS A 58 -1.50 -4.05 13.89
N LEU A 59 -1.89 -4.69 15.02
CA LEU A 59 -2.18 -3.96 16.24
C LEU A 59 -0.96 -3.18 16.75
N GLU A 60 0.20 -3.82 16.76
CA GLU A 60 1.44 -3.17 17.18
C GLU A 60 1.77 -1.95 16.32
N VAL A 61 1.59 -2.08 15.00
CA VAL A 61 1.82 -0.96 14.08
C VAL A 61 0.81 0.15 14.32
N MET A 62 -0.47 -0.18 14.53
CA MET A 62 -1.49 0.82 14.82
C MET A 62 -1.18 1.60 16.09
N GLN A 63 -0.67 0.93 17.12
CA GLN A 63 -0.25 1.58 18.36
C GLN A 63 0.93 2.52 18.12
N ASP A 64 1.90 2.12 17.28
CA ASP A 64 3.02 2.96 16.92
C ASP A 64 2.59 4.19 16.12
N LEU A 65 1.66 4.02 15.19
CA LEU A 65 1.08 5.13 14.42
C LEU A 65 0.40 6.14 15.34
N ASP A 66 -0.36 5.66 16.33
CA ASP A 66 -1.02 6.55 17.29
C ASP A 66 -0.01 7.34 18.10
N ARG A 67 1.06 6.71 18.56
CA ARG A 67 2.12 7.40 19.33
C ARG A 67 2.79 8.49 18.51
N GLU A 68 2.94 8.27 17.22
CA GLU A 68 3.62 9.19 16.30
C GLU A 68 2.66 10.17 15.63
N ASP A 69 1.38 10.10 15.96
CA ASP A 69 0.33 10.93 15.36
C ASP A 69 0.29 10.79 13.84
N LEU A 70 0.31 9.54 13.37
CA LEU A 70 0.27 9.19 11.95
C LEU A 70 -1.03 8.47 11.60
N VAL A 71 -1.47 8.67 10.35
CA VAL A 71 -2.61 7.95 9.79
C VAL A 71 -2.09 6.72 9.05
N GLY A 72 -2.72 5.57 9.27
CA GLY A 72 -2.33 4.33 8.60
C GLY A 72 -3.00 4.17 7.24
N ALA A 73 -2.22 3.69 6.27
CA ALA A 73 -2.73 3.20 4.99
C ALA A 73 -2.20 1.78 4.81
N ILE A 74 -2.96 0.94 4.12
CA ILE A 74 -2.56 -0.46 3.88
C ILE A 74 -2.06 -0.57 2.45
N TYR A 75 -0.89 -1.21 2.26
CA TYR A 75 -0.39 -1.43 0.91
C TYR A 75 -0.21 -2.90 0.61
N HIS A 76 -0.33 -3.26 -0.66
CA HIS A 76 0.04 -4.57 -1.16
C HIS A 76 0.43 -4.48 -2.63
N SER A 77 1.04 -5.54 -3.15
CA SER A 77 1.49 -5.57 -4.53
C SER A 77 0.63 -6.48 -5.40
N HIS A 78 0.55 -6.14 -6.68
CA HIS A 78 0.08 -7.01 -7.75
C HIS A 78 1.29 -7.39 -8.60
N THR A 79 1.60 -8.67 -8.70
CA THR A 79 2.83 -9.12 -9.36
C THR A 79 2.70 -9.20 -10.88
N HIS A 80 1.48 -9.38 -11.40
CA HIS A 80 1.25 -9.57 -12.84
C HIS A 80 0.17 -8.68 -13.43
N SER A 81 -0.52 -7.89 -12.61
CA SER A 81 -1.61 -7.05 -13.07
C SER A 81 -1.36 -5.59 -12.71
N GLU A 82 -2.21 -4.71 -13.25
CA GLU A 82 -2.13 -3.29 -12.92
C GLU A 82 -2.45 -3.02 -11.45
N ALA A 83 -2.10 -1.83 -10.98
CA ALA A 83 -2.35 -1.41 -9.59
C ALA A 83 -3.80 -0.94 -9.41
N TYR A 84 -4.74 -1.85 -9.63
CA TYR A 84 -6.17 -1.59 -9.45
C TYR A 84 -6.77 -2.70 -8.59
N PRO A 85 -7.66 -2.39 -7.64
CA PRO A 85 -8.22 -3.40 -6.73
C PRO A 85 -8.92 -4.53 -7.47
N SER A 86 -8.58 -5.76 -7.10
CA SER A 86 -9.27 -6.96 -7.59
C SER A 86 -10.60 -7.13 -6.85
N ASP A 87 -11.46 -8.04 -7.32
CA ASP A 87 -12.70 -8.37 -6.61
C ASP A 87 -12.41 -8.84 -5.18
N THR A 88 -11.33 -9.59 -4.99
CA THR A 88 -10.90 -10.04 -3.66
C THR A 88 -10.51 -8.83 -2.80
N ASP A 89 -9.74 -7.89 -3.36
CA ASP A 89 -9.34 -6.68 -2.64
C ASP A 89 -10.56 -5.88 -2.17
N VAL A 90 -11.56 -5.75 -3.04
CA VAL A 90 -12.80 -5.01 -2.72
C VAL A 90 -13.52 -5.67 -1.55
N ARG A 91 -13.62 -7.01 -1.55
CA ARG A 91 -14.27 -7.73 -0.45
C ARG A 91 -13.51 -7.60 0.86
N LEU A 92 -12.19 -7.70 0.82
CA LEU A 92 -11.34 -7.61 2.01
C LEU A 92 -11.32 -6.21 2.60
N ALA A 93 -11.62 -5.19 1.79
CA ALA A 93 -11.67 -3.81 2.23
C ALA A 93 -12.98 -3.43 2.92
N GLU A 94 -14.00 -4.30 2.91
CA GLU A 94 -15.33 -3.99 3.46
C GLU A 94 -15.29 -3.45 4.88
N PRO A 95 -14.51 -4.01 5.83
CA PRO A 95 -14.45 -3.47 7.19
C PRO A 95 -13.67 -2.16 7.31
N TRP A 96 -13.08 -1.65 6.22
CA TRP A 96 -12.12 -0.56 6.25
C TRP A 96 -12.49 0.59 5.30
N PRO A 97 -13.72 1.17 5.40
CA PRO A 97 -14.16 2.18 4.40
C PRO A 97 -13.38 3.48 4.46
N ASP A 98 -12.76 3.80 5.61
CA ASP A 98 -12.01 5.04 5.78
C ASP A 98 -10.49 4.86 5.63
N THR A 99 -10.05 3.66 5.27
CA THR A 99 -8.63 3.35 5.12
C THR A 99 -8.21 3.48 3.67
N LEU A 100 -7.11 4.19 3.43
CA LEU A 100 -6.52 4.28 2.09
C LEU A 100 -5.78 2.97 1.79
N PHE A 101 -6.07 2.40 0.61
CA PHE A 101 -5.35 1.22 0.10
C PHE A 101 -4.42 1.66 -1.01
N VAL A 102 -3.15 1.28 -0.87
CA VAL A 102 -2.09 1.64 -1.83
C VAL A 102 -1.62 0.36 -2.50
N LEU A 103 -1.69 0.35 -3.82
CA LEU A 103 -1.34 -0.82 -4.63
C LEU A 103 -0.08 -0.54 -5.44
N ILE A 104 0.83 -1.53 -5.43
CA ILE A 104 2.09 -1.47 -6.18
C ILE A 104 2.03 -2.53 -7.28
N SER A 105 2.23 -2.15 -8.53
CA SER A 105 2.26 -3.09 -9.65
C SER A 105 3.69 -3.36 -10.11
N LEU A 106 4.00 -4.63 -10.33
CA LEU A 106 5.24 -5.05 -10.96
C LEU A 106 5.08 -5.31 -12.46
N SER A 107 3.90 -5.04 -13.03
CA SER A 107 3.66 -5.21 -14.46
C SER A 107 4.53 -4.25 -15.27
N GLU A 108 5.30 -4.80 -16.22
CA GLU A 108 6.15 -4.00 -17.09
C GLU A 108 5.36 -3.21 -18.14
N ASP A 109 4.09 -3.57 -18.33
CA ASP A 109 3.20 -2.89 -19.28
C ASP A 109 2.67 -1.57 -18.73
N VAL A 110 2.99 -1.24 -17.48
CA VAL A 110 2.50 -0.04 -16.79
C VAL A 110 3.64 0.94 -16.63
N ASP A 111 3.39 2.21 -16.99
CA ASP A 111 4.37 3.29 -16.78
C ASP A 111 4.77 3.35 -15.30
N LEU A 112 6.01 3.71 -15.04
CA LEU A 112 6.56 3.70 -13.68
C LEU A 112 5.70 4.49 -12.70
N GLU A 113 5.22 5.67 -13.10
CA GLU A 113 4.39 6.51 -12.24
C GLU A 113 3.04 5.87 -11.89
N LYS A 114 2.52 5.01 -12.76
CA LYS A 114 1.24 4.33 -12.56
C LYS A 114 1.37 3.00 -11.84
N ARG A 115 2.58 2.61 -11.46
CA ARG A 115 2.81 1.40 -10.68
C ARG A 115 2.44 1.57 -9.22
N LEU A 116 2.19 2.79 -8.77
CA LEU A 116 1.70 3.09 -7.43
C LEU A 116 0.41 3.87 -7.55
N ARG A 117 -0.69 3.30 -7.04
CA ARG A 117 -2.00 3.96 -7.06
C ARG A 117 -2.67 3.79 -5.71
N ALA A 118 -3.52 4.73 -5.35
CA ALA A 118 -4.16 4.78 -4.05
C ALA A 118 -5.67 4.88 -4.19
N PHE A 119 -6.40 4.16 -3.33
CA PHE A 119 -7.85 4.05 -3.42
C PHE A 119 -8.49 4.03 -2.05
N PHE A 120 -9.67 4.65 -1.94
CA PHE A 120 -10.63 4.31 -0.90
C PHE A 120 -11.64 3.34 -1.50
N ILE A 121 -12.07 2.37 -0.70
CA ILE A 121 -13.05 1.37 -1.13
C ILE A 121 -14.18 1.39 -0.12
N ASP A 122 -15.34 1.89 -0.52
CA ASP A 122 -16.50 2.06 0.36
C ASP A 122 -17.74 1.43 -0.27
N ASP A 123 -18.31 0.46 0.42
CA ASP A 123 -19.53 -0.25 -0.04
C ASP A 123 -19.38 -0.76 -1.48
N GLY A 124 -18.23 -1.34 -1.77
CA GLY A 124 -17.91 -1.89 -3.09
C GLY A 124 -17.52 -0.84 -4.13
N LYS A 125 -17.53 0.44 -3.78
CA LYS A 125 -17.12 1.50 -4.70
C LYS A 125 -15.66 1.80 -4.53
N VAL A 126 -14.93 1.79 -5.64
CA VAL A 126 -13.51 2.11 -5.70
C VAL A 126 -13.37 3.58 -6.10
N ILE A 127 -12.74 4.35 -5.23
CA ILE A 127 -12.53 5.78 -5.44
C ILE A 127 -11.03 6.04 -5.44
N GLU A 128 -10.49 6.41 -6.59
CA GLU A 128 -9.04 6.64 -6.71
C GLU A 128 -8.66 8.00 -6.18
N GLU A 129 -7.55 8.02 -5.41
CA GLU A 129 -6.91 9.24 -4.93
C GLU A 129 -5.66 9.53 -5.75
N ASP A 130 -5.37 10.80 -5.97
CA ASP A 130 -4.16 11.19 -6.71
C ASP A 130 -2.91 10.84 -5.90
N VAL A 131 -1.90 10.32 -6.59
CA VAL A 131 -0.57 10.08 -6.02
C VAL A 131 0.42 11.05 -6.66
N VAL A 132 1.11 11.80 -5.82
CA VAL A 132 2.11 12.79 -6.26
C VAL A 132 3.49 12.28 -5.90
N HIS A 133 4.33 12.07 -6.92
CA HIS A 133 5.72 11.66 -6.73
C HIS A 133 6.57 12.89 -6.50
N MET A 134 7.25 12.93 -5.35
CA MET A 134 8.10 14.05 -4.99
C MET A 134 9.56 13.70 -5.21
N GLN A 135 10.41 14.73 -5.24
CA GLN A 135 11.85 14.54 -5.24
C GLN A 135 12.31 13.86 -3.94
N GLY A 136 13.54 13.36 -3.91
CA GLY A 136 14.06 12.69 -2.74
C GLY A 136 14.24 13.60 -1.53
N ASP A 137 14.70 13.01 -0.42
CA ASP A 137 14.79 13.69 0.88
C ASP A 137 15.85 14.79 0.96
N ASP A 138 16.63 14.98 -0.07
CA ASP A 138 17.61 16.05 -0.17
C ASP A 138 17.00 17.42 -0.46
N GLN A 139 15.70 17.48 -0.50
CA GLN A 139 14.94 18.70 -0.79
C GLN A 139 14.79 19.61 0.41
#